data_36d57d6d6101e879a4c380e03b23d610
#
_entry.id   36d57d6d6101e879a4c380e03b23d610
#
_cell.length_a   1.000
_cell.length_b   1.000
_cell.length_c   1.000
_cell.angle_alpha   90.00
_cell.angle_beta   90.00
_cell.angle_gamma   90.00
#
_symmetry.space_group_name_H-M   'P 1'
#
loop_
_entity.id
_entity.type
_entity.pdbx_description
1 polymer ?
#
loop_
_entity_poly.entity_id
_entity_poly.type
_entity_poly.pdbx_seq_one_letter_code
_entity_poly.pdbx_strand_id
1 'polypeptide(L)'
;MDNMYGNNDRFNGNNNEGYNERVTPVNCNEMMNITSITDLHRYASGTVVRFPDFAEGQPFVARVRRPSMLVLAKSGKIPNTLLTTASELFAKGGKALDSDDKNMLSNFYDTCRIICEAALLQPTLAEIEGAGMFLSDDQLMAIFNYTQTGVQALNSFRKE
;
A
#
# COMPACT_ATOMS: atom_id res chain seq x y z
N MET A 1 56.82 -33.99 -13.86
CA MET A 1 56.40 -33.89 -12.47
C MET A 1 55.37 -32.77 -12.45
N ASP A 2 54.15 -33.20 -12.55
CA ASP A 2 53.01 -32.38 -12.91
C ASP A 2 52.25 -32.00 -11.66
N ASN A 3 51.93 -30.76 -11.53
CA ASN A 3 50.98 -30.30 -10.51
C ASN A 3 49.78 -29.64 -11.18
N MET A 4 48.72 -30.44 -11.35
CA MET A 4 47.37 -29.99 -11.61
C MET A 4 46.72 -29.60 -10.28
N TYR A 5 46.35 -28.34 -10.16
CA TYR A 5 45.28 -27.91 -9.23
C TYR A 5 44.22 -27.22 -10.04
N GLY A 6 43.17 -27.97 -10.34
CA GLY A 6 41.89 -27.43 -10.77
C GLY A 6 41.07 -27.00 -9.57
N ASN A 7 40.79 -25.75 -9.46
CA ASN A 7 39.83 -25.25 -8.48
C ASN A 7 38.56 -24.81 -9.20
N ASN A 8 37.55 -25.68 -9.11
CA ASN A 8 36.19 -25.43 -9.59
C ASN A 8 35.34 -24.92 -8.41
N ASP A 9 35.41 -23.65 -8.11
CA ASP A 9 34.44 -23.03 -7.25
C ASP A 9 33.37 -22.32 -8.10
N ARG A 10 32.35 -23.11 -8.46
CA ARG A 10 31.06 -22.58 -8.91
C ARG A 10 30.31 -22.13 -7.69
N PHE A 11 30.52 -20.89 -7.30
CA PHE A 11 29.56 -20.21 -6.42
C PHE A 11 28.32 -19.84 -7.24
N ASN A 12 27.27 -20.59 -6.99
CA ASN A 12 25.95 -20.34 -7.50
C ASN A 12 25.38 -19.14 -6.70
N GLY A 13 25.48 -17.94 -7.29
CA GLY A 13 24.90 -16.72 -6.72
C GLY A 13 23.39 -16.81 -6.72
N ASN A 14 22.83 -17.03 -5.57
CA ASN A 14 21.40 -16.96 -5.34
C ASN A 14 20.96 -15.50 -5.51
N ASN A 15 20.14 -15.28 -6.52
CA ASN A 15 19.48 -14.02 -6.82
C ASN A 15 18.56 -13.62 -5.67
N ASN A 16 19.02 -12.70 -4.87
CA ASN A 16 18.20 -11.98 -3.89
C ASN A 16 17.66 -10.68 -4.55
N GLU A 17 16.90 -10.86 -5.64
CA GLU A 17 16.22 -9.76 -6.35
C GLU A 17 14.88 -9.43 -5.70
N GLY A 18 14.86 -8.82 -4.55
CA GLY A 18 13.57 -8.55 -3.93
C GLY A 18 13.41 -7.25 -3.15
N TYR A 19 14.48 -6.58 -2.77
CA TYR A 19 14.37 -5.48 -1.81
C TYR A 19 15.06 -4.16 -2.19
N ASN A 20 15.63 -4.03 -3.38
CA ASN A 20 16.49 -2.88 -3.72
C ASN A 20 15.91 -1.86 -4.71
N GLU A 21 14.66 -2.00 -5.16
CA GLU A 21 14.13 -1.06 -6.18
C GLU A 21 13.63 0.30 -5.66
N ARG A 22 13.72 0.58 -4.35
CA ARG A 22 13.12 1.81 -3.79
C ARG A 22 14.11 2.89 -3.36
N VAL A 23 15.40 2.62 -3.41
CA VAL A 23 16.42 3.62 -3.06
C VAL A 23 17.40 3.74 -4.21
N THR A 24 17.14 4.66 -5.12
CA THR A 24 18.10 5.02 -6.16
C THR A 24 19.01 6.11 -5.65
N PRO A 25 20.35 5.94 -5.72
CA PRO A 25 21.26 7.05 -5.45
C PRO A 25 21.03 8.15 -6.48
N VAL A 26 20.79 9.37 -6.01
CA VAL A 26 20.61 10.53 -6.86
C VAL A 26 21.94 10.87 -7.51
N ASN A 27 21.99 10.85 -8.84
CA ASN A 27 23.15 11.33 -9.57
C ASN A 27 23.23 12.86 -9.39
N CYS A 28 24.37 13.36 -8.86
CA CYS A 28 24.57 14.78 -8.53
C CYS A 28 24.42 15.75 -9.73
N ASN A 29 24.28 15.23 -10.95
CA ASN A 29 24.06 16.03 -12.16
C ASN A 29 22.58 16.33 -12.45
N GLU A 30 21.63 15.67 -11.79
CA GLU A 30 20.23 16.08 -11.79
C GLU A 30 20.03 17.02 -10.61
N MET A 31 19.62 18.27 -10.85
CA MET A 31 19.29 19.24 -9.81
C MET A 31 18.03 18.78 -9.07
N MET A 32 18.14 17.72 -8.27
CA MET A 32 17.10 17.32 -7.34
C MET A 32 17.26 18.15 -6.06
N ASN A 33 16.31 19.03 -5.83
CA ASN A 33 16.26 19.80 -4.60
C ASN A 33 15.87 18.90 -3.43
N ILE A 34 16.55 19.08 -2.30
CA ILE A 34 16.16 18.43 -1.04
C ILE A 34 14.73 18.87 -0.71
N THR A 35 13.87 17.91 -0.36
CA THR A 35 12.48 18.19 -0.01
C THR A 35 12.40 19.20 1.14
N SER A 36 11.74 20.33 0.91
CA SER A 36 11.59 21.37 1.91
C SER A 36 10.57 20.98 3.01
N ILE A 37 10.66 21.63 4.17
CA ILE A 37 9.66 21.47 5.25
C ILE A 37 8.26 21.85 4.74
N THR A 38 8.14 22.87 3.90
CA THR A 38 6.87 23.27 3.28
C THR A 38 6.29 22.17 2.40
N ASP A 39 7.14 21.48 1.63
CA ASP A 39 6.71 20.34 0.83
C ASP A 39 6.27 19.16 1.70
N LEU A 40 6.99 18.90 2.79
CA LEU A 40 6.61 17.87 3.76
C LEU A 40 5.24 18.16 4.37
N HIS A 41 4.95 19.40 4.76
CA HIS A 41 3.62 19.81 5.23
C HIS A 41 2.53 19.60 4.16
N ARG A 42 2.83 19.95 2.90
CA ARG A 42 1.92 19.71 1.78
C ARG A 42 1.65 18.21 1.58
N TYR A 43 2.67 17.37 1.66
CA TYR A 43 2.50 15.91 1.55
C TYR A 43 1.73 15.33 2.73
N ALA A 44 1.98 15.83 3.94
CA ALA A 44 1.27 15.42 5.14
C ALA A 44 -0.23 15.79 5.11
N SER A 45 -0.60 16.86 4.40
CA SER A 45 -2.00 17.27 4.23
C SER A 45 -2.82 16.32 3.35
N GLY A 46 -2.16 15.36 2.69
CA GLY A 46 -2.78 14.37 1.83
C GLY A 46 -3.05 14.86 0.41
N THR A 47 -3.50 13.94 -0.42
CA THR A 47 -3.80 14.14 -1.84
C THR A 47 -5.28 13.94 -2.10
N VAL A 48 -5.88 14.79 -2.94
CA VAL A 48 -7.27 14.61 -3.39
C VAL A 48 -7.28 13.59 -4.52
N VAL A 49 -8.05 12.53 -4.36
CA VAL A 49 -8.14 11.39 -5.27
C VAL A 49 -9.60 11.10 -5.56
N ARG A 50 -9.90 10.75 -6.82
CA ARG A 50 -11.19 10.20 -7.22
C ARG A 50 -11.11 8.68 -7.17
N PHE A 51 -12.04 8.08 -6.46
CA PHE A 51 -12.25 6.64 -6.34
C PHE A 51 -13.46 6.20 -7.17
N PRO A 52 -13.75 4.90 -7.26
CA PRO A 52 -14.96 4.40 -7.89
C PRO A 52 -16.20 5.09 -7.33
N ASP A 53 -17.12 5.50 -8.21
CA ASP A 53 -18.30 6.28 -7.85
C ASP A 53 -19.21 5.48 -6.89
N PHE A 54 -19.94 6.16 -6.01
CA PHE A 54 -20.95 5.50 -5.16
C PHE A 54 -22.13 4.96 -5.96
N ALA A 55 -22.53 5.71 -7.01
CA ALA A 55 -23.52 5.33 -7.99
C ALA A 55 -23.25 6.12 -9.26
N GLU A 56 -23.94 5.79 -10.36
CA GLU A 56 -23.83 6.52 -11.61
C GLU A 56 -24.06 8.02 -11.41
N GLY A 57 -23.08 8.83 -11.78
CA GLY A 57 -23.12 10.30 -11.60
C GLY A 57 -22.91 10.80 -10.16
N GLN A 58 -22.58 9.90 -9.22
CA GLN A 58 -22.30 10.24 -7.82
C GLN A 58 -20.81 10.00 -7.52
N PRO A 59 -19.92 10.94 -7.87
CA PRO A 59 -18.48 10.73 -7.76
C PRO A 59 -18.03 10.63 -6.30
N PHE A 60 -17.15 9.66 -6.02
CA PHE A 60 -16.45 9.59 -4.75
C PHE A 60 -15.07 10.26 -4.86
N VAL A 61 -14.95 11.43 -4.27
CA VAL A 61 -13.70 12.19 -4.21
C VAL A 61 -13.31 12.36 -2.75
N ALA A 62 -12.10 11.96 -2.39
CA ALA A 62 -11.64 12.04 -1.01
C ALA A 62 -10.20 12.57 -0.95
N ARG A 63 -9.90 13.24 0.16
CA ARG A 63 -8.52 13.56 0.55
C ARG A 63 -7.95 12.39 1.32
N VAL A 64 -6.85 11.85 0.83
CA VAL A 64 -6.24 10.65 1.39
C VAL A 64 -4.75 10.82 1.60
N ARG A 65 -4.22 10.06 2.53
CA ARG A 65 -2.77 9.90 2.73
C ARG A 65 -2.40 8.42 2.72
N ARG A 66 -1.10 8.13 2.63
CA ARG A 66 -0.59 6.78 2.80
C ARG A 66 -0.21 6.56 4.26
N PRO A 67 -0.95 5.74 5.01
CA PRO A 67 -0.55 5.38 6.36
C PRO A 67 0.65 4.43 6.31
N SER A 68 1.51 4.48 7.32
CA SER A 68 2.56 3.49 7.50
C SER A 68 1.99 2.27 8.23
N MET A 69 2.00 1.12 7.58
CA MET A 69 1.55 -0.15 8.18
C MET A 69 2.34 -0.49 9.45
N LEU A 70 3.65 -0.24 9.45
CA LEU A 70 4.49 -0.47 10.63
C LEU A 70 4.09 0.43 11.80
N VAL A 71 3.71 1.69 11.51
CA VAL A 71 3.22 2.61 12.55
C VAL A 71 1.86 2.17 13.07
N LEU A 72 0.95 1.72 12.20
CA LEU A 72 -0.35 1.20 12.60
C LEU A 72 -0.22 -0.05 13.48
N ALA A 73 0.65 -0.98 13.11
CA ALA A 73 0.95 -2.16 13.90
C ALA A 73 1.56 -1.80 15.27
N LYS A 74 2.61 -0.95 15.28
CA LYS A 74 3.28 -0.51 16.51
C LYS A 74 2.35 0.25 17.46
N SER A 75 1.43 1.05 16.92
CA SER A 75 0.47 1.82 17.74
C SER A 75 -0.72 0.99 18.24
N GLY A 76 -0.77 -0.31 17.94
CA GLY A 76 -1.87 -1.20 18.32
C GLY A 76 -3.17 -0.95 17.57
N LYS A 77 -3.16 -0.12 16.51
CA LYS A 77 -4.34 0.10 15.67
C LYS A 77 -4.72 -1.14 14.86
N ILE A 78 -3.75 -1.98 14.54
CA ILE A 78 -4.00 -3.31 13.98
C ILE A 78 -3.98 -4.30 15.14
N PRO A 79 -5.09 -4.96 15.47
CA PRO A 79 -5.12 -6.00 16.50
C PRO A 79 -4.13 -7.14 16.21
N ASN A 80 -3.58 -7.74 17.25
CA ASN A 80 -2.61 -8.83 17.09
C ASN A 80 -3.14 -10.00 16.26
N THR A 81 -4.44 -10.27 16.34
CA THR A 81 -5.14 -11.30 15.56
C THR A 81 -5.12 -11.03 14.05
N LEU A 82 -4.97 -9.77 13.65
CA LEU A 82 -4.93 -9.34 12.24
C LEU A 82 -3.50 -9.08 11.71
N LEU A 83 -2.46 -9.17 12.56
CA LEU A 83 -1.10 -8.85 12.14
C LEU A 83 -0.59 -9.78 11.03
N THR A 84 -0.92 -11.07 11.08
CA THR A 84 -0.54 -12.03 10.04
C THR A 84 -1.22 -11.67 8.72
N THR A 85 -2.54 -11.48 8.73
CA THR A 85 -3.31 -11.06 7.54
C THR A 85 -2.81 -9.73 6.99
N ALA A 86 -2.55 -8.75 7.86
CA ALA A 86 -2.01 -7.46 7.45
C ALA A 86 -0.63 -7.60 6.79
N SER A 87 0.25 -8.45 7.31
CA SER A 87 1.57 -8.72 6.74
C SER A 87 1.48 -9.41 5.38
N GLU A 88 0.57 -10.36 5.23
CA GLU A 88 0.33 -11.06 3.97
C GLU A 88 -0.27 -10.14 2.91
N LEU A 89 -1.24 -9.31 3.29
CA LEU A 89 -1.81 -8.28 2.42
C LEU A 89 -0.74 -7.29 1.95
N PHE A 90 0.12 -6.87 2.84
CA PHE A 90 1.20 -5.95 2.51
C PHE A 90 2.22 -6.58 1.55
N ALA A 91 2.53 -7.87 1.73
CA ALA A 91 3.49 -8.59 0.90
C ALA A 91 2.93 -9.05 -0.46
N LYS A 92 1.68 -9.50 -0.48
CA LYS A 92 1.06 -10.19 -1.64
C LYS A 92 -0.07 -9.37 -2.29
N GLY A 93 -0.55 -8.29 -1.64
CA GLY A 93 -1.73 -7.53 -2.09
C GLY A 93 -2.99 -8.40 -2.09
N GLY A 94 -3.92 -8.14 -3.00
CA GLY A 94 -5.17 -8.88 -3.12
C GLY A 94 -5.04 -10.38 -3.39
N LYS A 95 -3.85 -10.87 -3.77
CA LYS A 95 -3.55 -12.30 -3.95
C LYS A 95 -3.49 -13.08 -2.61
N ALA A 96 -3.56 -12.38 -1.49
CA ALA A 96 -3.60 -13.03 -0.17
C ALA A 96 -4.92 -13.78 0.09
N LEU A 97 -5.94 -13.64 -0.75
CA LEU A 97 -7.27 -14.27 -0.60
C LEU A 97 -7.32 -15.75 -1.04
N ASP A 98 -6.22 -16.32 -1.52
CA ASP A 98 -6.17 -17.70 -2.06
C ASP A 98 -6.09 -18.80 -0.97
N SER A 99 -6.55 -18.55 0.26
CA SER A 99 -6.55 -19.58 1.32
C SER A 99 -7.96 -20.07 1.64
N ASP A 100 -8.06 -21.37 1.94
CA ASP A 100 -9.30 -22.07 2.34
C ASP A 100 -9.79 -21.69 3.77
N ASP A 101 -9.20 -20.70 4.42
CA ASP A 101 -9.57 -20.26 5.77
C ASP A 101 -10.83 -19.40 5.73
N LYS A 102 -11.92 -19.93 6.33
CA LYS A 102 -13.21 -19.21 6.41
C LYS A 102 -13.15 -17.87 7.14
N ASN A 103 -12.18 -17.69 8.02
CA ASN A 103 -11.98 -16.43 8.74
C ASN A 103 -11.17 -15.42 7.92
N MET A 104 -10.54 -15.86 6.85
CA MET A 104 -9.63 -15.02 6.08
C MET A 104 -10.33 -13.83 5.42
N LEU A 105 -11.52 -14.04 4.87
CA LEU A 105 -12.30 -12.97 4.26
C LEU A 105 -12.70 -11.89 5.29
N SER A 106 -13.12 -12.31 6.48
CA SER A 106 -13.43 -11.38 7.57
C SER A 106 -12.19 -10.61 8.03
N ASN A 107 -11.10 -11.32 8.28
CA ASN A 107 -9.83 -10.71 8.69
C ASN A 107 -9.27 -9.76 7.61
N PHE A 108 -9.46 -10.12 6.34
CA PHE A 108 -9.09 -9.29 5.20
C PHE A 108 -9.90 -7.98 5.19
N TYR A 109 -11.22 -8.07 5.30
CA TYR A 109 -12.12 -6.92 5.34
C TYR A 109 -11.75 -5.99 6.51
N ASP A 110 -11.62 -6.54 7.72
CA ASP A 110 -11.28 -5.79 8.92
C ASP A 110 -9.94 -5.08 8.78
N THR A 111 -8.94 -5.76 8.19
CA THR A 111 -7.63 -5.17 7.93
C THR A 111 -7.72 -4.04 6.91
N CYS A 112 -8.42 -4.24 5.80
CA CYS A 112 -8.63 -3.21 4.78
C CYS A 112 -9.39 -2.01 5.36
N ARG A 113 -10.42 -2.25 6.21
CA ARG A 113 -11.18 -1.19 6.88
C ARG A 113 -10.29 -0.33 7.79
N ILE A 114 -9.42 -0.93 8.59
CA ILE A 114 -8.47 -0.22 9.46
C ILE A 114 -7.51 0.64 8.60
N ILE A 115 -7.05 0.11 7.47
CA ILE A 115 -6.17 0.84 6.56
C ILE A 115 -6.92 2.00 5.92
N CYS A 116 -8.15 1.80 5.46
CA CYS A 116 -9.01 2.85 4.89
C CYS A 116 -9.30 3.96 5.90
N GLU A 117 -9.60 3.62 7.16
CA GLU A 117 -9.78 4.58 8.24
C GLU A 117 -8.54 5.44 8.46
N ALA A 118 -7.36 4.84 8.43
CA ALA A 118 -6.10 5.57 8.58
C ALA A 118 -5.72 6.39 7.33
N ALA A 119 -6.19 6.00 6.15
CA ALA A 119 -5.91 6.65 4.88
C ALA A 119 -6.83 7.83 4.59
N LEU A 120 -8.13 7.70 4.88
CA LEU A 120 -9.14 8.73 4.61
C LEU A 120 -8.99 9.90 5.58
N LEU A 121 -8.76 11.09 5.04
CA LEU A 121 -8.66 12.34 5.81
C LEU A 121 -9.94 13.16 5.71
N GLN A 122 -10.58 13.16 4.52
CA GLN A 122 -11.81 13.93 4.28
C GLN A 122 -12.50 13.41 2.99
N PRO A 123 -13.75 12.94 3.07
CA PRO A 123 -14.40 12.58 4.32
C PRO A 123 -13.67 11.47 5.04
N THR A 124 -13.78 11.42 6.36
CA THR A 124 -13.31 10.30 7.16
C THR A 124 -14.24 9.10 6.99
N LEU A 125 -13.77 7.89 7.29
CA LEU A 125 -14.62 6.70 7.24
C LEU A 125 -15.83 6.84 8.18
N ALA A 126 -15.63 7.41 9.36
CA ALA A 126 -16.69 7.64 10.32
C ALA A 126 -17.76 8.64 9.81
N GLU A 127 -17.37 9.66 9.05
CA GLU A 127 -18.32 10.60 8.42
C GLU A 127 -19.14 9.92 7.32
N ILE A 128 -18.52 9.04 6.53
CA ILE A 128 -19.22 8.24 5.49
C ILE A 128 -20.26 7.32 6.14
N GLU A 129 -19.84 6.55 7.16
CA GLU A 129 -20.71 5.64 7.91
C GLU A 129 -21.82 6.42 8.67
N GLY A 130 -21.49 7.58 9.25
CA GLY A 130 -22.44 8.45 9.93
C GLY A 130 -23.49 9.07 9.01
N ALA A 131 -23.18 9.20 7.72
CA ALA A 131 -24.15 9.59 6.69
C ALA A 131 -25.02 8.41 6.20
N GLY A 132 -24.87 7.22 6.79
CA GLY A 132 -25.59 6.01 6.42
C GLY A 132 -25.05 5.32 5.15
N MET A 133 -23.83 5.68 4.72
CA MET A 133 -23.17 5.09 3.56
C MET A 133 -22.09 4.11 4.00
N PHE A 134 -21.87 3.08 3.19
CA PHE A 134 -20.77 2.14 3.36
C PHE A 134 -19.94 2.11 2.09
N LEU A 135 -18.64 1.94 2.25
CA LEU A 135 -17.75 1.72 1.10
C LEU A 135 -18.08 0.38 0.46
N SER A 136 -18.23 0.37 -0.86
CA SER A 136 -18.29 -0.89 -1.62
C SER A 136 -16.94 -1.61 -1.59
N ASP A 137 -16.94 -2.90 -1.92
CA ASP A 137 -15.70 -3.69 -2.00
C ASP A 137 -14.70 -3.05 -2.98
N ASP A 138 -15.18 -2.56 -4.12
CA ASP A 138 -14.33 -1.88 -5.11
C ASP A 138 -13.71 -0.60 -4.57
N GLN A 139 -14.48 0.21 -3.80
CA GLN A 139 -13.99 1.43 -3.18
C GLN A 139 -12.97 1.12 -2.09
N LEU A 140 -13.25 0.13 -1.25
CA LEU A 140 -12.36 -0.34 -0.19
C LEU A 140 -11.03 -0.82 -0.78
N MET A 141 -11.09 -1.65 -1.83
CA MET A 141 -9.91 -2.15 -2.53
C MET A 141 -9.16 -1.05 -3.27
N ALA A 142 -9.84 -0.08 -3.87
CA ALA A 142 -9.20 1.05 -4.54
C ALA A 142 -8.42 1.92 -3.54
N ILE A 143 -8.99 2.21 -2.36
CA ILE A 143 -8.30 2.93 -1.28
C ILE A 143 -7.10 2.12 -0.78
N PHE A 144 -7.30 0.82 -0.52
CA PHE A 144 -6.21 -0.07 -0.10
C PHE A 144 -5.07 -0.06 -1.13
N ASN A 145 -5.35 -0.27 -2.41
CA ASN A 145 -4.36 -0.26 -3.48
C ASN A 145 -3.63 1.09 -3.58
N TYR A 146 -4.35 2.21 -3.40
CA TYR A 146 -3.73 3.53 -3.33
C TYR A 146 -2.69 3.61 -2.20
N THR A 147 -2.97 3.03 -1.04
CA THR A 147 -2.02 3.02 0.08
C THR A 147 -0.76 2.21 -0.21
N GLN A 148 -0.84 1.18 -1.07
CA GLN A 148 0.28 0.33 -1.44
C GLN A 148 1.15 0.94 -2.54
N THR A 149 0.55 1.44 -3.62
CA THR A 149 1.26 1.78 -4.87
C THR A 149 1.18 3.26 -5.24
N GLY A 150 0.33 4.06 -4.58
CA GLY A 150 0.13 5.47 -4.83
C GLY A 150 -0.65 5.82 -6.08
N VAL A 151 -0.52 7.08 -6.51
CA VAL A 151 -1.30 7.66 -7.62
C VAL A 151 -1.15 6.90 -8.93
N GLN A 152 -0.02 6.23 -9.16
CA GLN A 152 0.23 5.48 -10.40
C GLN A 152 -0.69 4.29 -10.57
N ALA A 153 -1.11 3.64 -9.49
CA ALA A 153 -2.05 2.52 -9.56
C ALA A 153 -3.44 2.96 -10.04
N LEU A 154 -3.87 4.16 -9.68
CA LEU A 154 -5.18 4.68 -10.11
C LEU A 154 -5.20 5.12 -11.57
N ASN A 155 -4.05 5.43 -12.16
CA ASN A 155 -3.95 5.77 -13.58
C ASN A 155 -4.21 4.56 -14.50
N SER A 156 -4.04 3.33 -14.00
CA SER A 156 -4.38 2.12 -14.77
C SER A 156 -5.90 1.92 -14.93
N PHE A 157 -6.70 2.44 -14.01
CA PHE A 157 -8.17 2.39 -14.07
C PHE A 157 -8.79 3.50 -14.96
N ARG A 158 -7.99 4.48 -15.41
CA ARG A 158 -8.45 5.61 -16.23
C ARG A 158 -8.33 5.38 -17.74
N LYS A 159 -7.83 4.22 -18.17
CA LYS A 159 -7.55 3.94 -19.60
C LYS A 159 -8.60 3.05 -20.26
N GLU A 160 -9.83 3.03 -19.75
CA GLU A 160 -10.97 2.45 -20.46
C GLU A 160 -11.96 3.55 -20.84
#